data_4ca2bea5bb543c8c400bd1c51330cf33
#
_entry.id   4ca2bea5bb543c8c400bd1c51330cf33
#
_cell.length_a   1.000
_cell.length_b   1.000
_cell.length_c   1.000
_cell.angle_alpha   90.00
_cell.angle_beta   90.00
_cell.angle_gamma   90.00
#
_symmetry.space_group_name_H-M   'P 1'
#
loop_
_entity.id
_entity.type
_entity.pdbx_description
1 polymer ?
#
loop_
_entity_poly.entity_id
_entity_poly.type
_entity_poly.pdbx_seq_one_letter_code
_entity_poly.pdbx_strand_id
1 'polypeptide(L)'
;GLLFKVHKYTGTVISVFFLMWFLSGLVLIYHPYPRVPEDMFNSKKETLPSSLPEIAYIRERAGDEITGLKVRQFQEQTLMDIKTKGKNFTLTTDTLHQIKPIDFKCVEKVAKHWTDAPVKKVDTLRKRSQWVLFSRYERELPIYKFHFEDKDKTHLFISGKTADVQQLTTSRTRFWAYIGAIPHKLYIPALRRNTQMWMDSFVVGASVCLAAALTGFILGLYILIRRKRVKGVWGNPYRTRWQRIHFAAGLIFGIFLVSWAVSGLFAMKRVPQWLIKTEAPYVFDKTRLWGKNLLPLDAYKLSFNKVKEAYPQLKEITLARFAEVPAYIIIEGENERYLDASKEEVSILDIPQQTIEDGFKRIYGDGVQIAVSKLEEYDNYYINLRQTYTLPVYKVEVENNDK
;
A
#
# COMPACT_ATOMS: atom_id res chain seq x y z
N GLY A 1 11.82 36.86 -27.34
CA GLY A 1 10.38 36.83 -27.20
C GLY A 1 9.93 36.24 -25.86
N LEU A 2 8.65 36.29 -25.58
CA LEU A 2 8.05 35.84 -24.31
C LEU A 2 8.39 34.37 -23.95
N LEU A 3 8.23 33.43 -24.89
CA LEU A 3 8.56 32.02 -24.72
C LEU A 3 9.99 31.78 -24.23
N PHE A 4 10.96 32.52 -24.78
CA PHE A 4 12.36 32.42 -24.35
C PHE A 4 12.53 32.88 -22.90
N LYS A 5 11.88 33.98 -22.51
CA LYS A 5 11.91 34.46 -21.12
C LYS A 5 11.26 33.43 -20.17
N VAL A 6 10.09 32.94 -20.54
CA VAL A 6 9.39 31.90 -19.75
C VAL A 6 10.29 30.68 -19.56
N HIS A 7 10.80 30.09 -20.65
CA HIS A 7 11.69 28.92 -20.56
C HIS A 7 12.95 29.20 -19.72
N LYS A 8 13.59 30.36 -19.91
CA LYS A 8 14.79 30.73 -19.18
C LYS A 8 14.53 30.81 -17.66
N TYR A 9 13.51 31.55 -17.23
CA TYR A 9 13.27 31.76 -15.79
C TYR A 9 12.69 30.52 -15.12
N THR A 10 11.67 29.92 -15.73
CA THR A 10 11.10 28.68 -15.16
C THR A 10 12.12 27.54 -15.17
N GLY A 11 12.88 27.39 -16.27
CA GLY A 11 13.92 26.36 -16.38
C GLY A 11 15.02 26.53 -15.35
N THR A 12 15.48 27.77 -15.09
CA THR A 12 16.52 28.03 -14.09
C THR A 12 16.05 27.65 -12.68
N VAL A 13 14.83 28.04 -12.31
CA VAL A 13 14.26 27.70 -10.99
C VAL A 13 14.03 26.20 -10.85
N ILE A 14 13.45 25.58 -11.89
CA ILE A 14 13.03 24.19 -11.81
C ILE A 14 14.17 23.18 -12.03
N SER A 15 15.31 23.60 -12.60
CA SER A 15 16.42 22.70 -12.92
C SER A 15 16.99 21.97 -11.69
N VAL A 16 17.09 22.66 -10.56
CA VAL A 16 17.54 22.06 -9.29
C VAL A 16 16.52 21.02 -8.79
N PHE A 17 15.23 21.34 -8.98
CA PHE A 17 14.14 20.43 -8.61
C PHE A 17 14.14 19.18 -9.49
N PHE A 18 14.34 19.32 -10.80
CA PHE A 18 14.48 18.20 -11.72
C PHE A 18 15.67 17.30 -11.33
N LEU A 19 16.83 17.89 -11.09
CA LEU A 19 18.01 17.14 -10.70
C LEU A 19 17.74 16.33 -9.41
N MET A 20 17.20 16.98 -8.39
CA MET A 20 16.80 16.31 -7.15
C MET A 20 15.82 15.17 -7.42
N TRP A 21 14.80 15.41 -8.25
CA TRP A 21 13.74 14.44 -8.53
C TRP A 21 14.27 13.23 -9.29
N PHE A 22 15.10 13.41 -10.31
CA PHE A 22 15.74 12.33 -11.04
C PHE A 22 16.64 11.48 -10.14
N LEU A 23 17.55 12.12 -9.41
CA LEU A 23 18.47 11.40 -8.52
C LEU A 23 17.73 10.66 -7.42
N SER A 24 16.76 11.30 -6.78
CA SER A 24 15.95 10.66 -5.74
C SER A 24 15.05 9.56 -6.29
N GLY A 25 14.58 9.67 -7.52
CA GLY A 25 13.83 8.65 -8.23
C GLY A 25 14.64 7.38 -8.49
N LEU A 26 15.89 7.53 -8.94
CA LEU A 26 16.81 6.41 -9.10
C LEU A 26 17.04 5.65 -7.79
N VAL A 27 17.23 6.39 -6.70
CA VAL A 27 17.36 5.77 -5.36
C VAL A 27 16.08 5.06 -4.96
N LEU A 28 14.92 5.67 -5.21
CA LEU A 28 13.61 5.13 -4.82
C LEU A 28 13.28 3.79 -5.49
N ILE A 29 13.80 3.50 -6.69
CA ILE A 29 13.62 2.22 -7.37
C ILE A 29 14.15 1.07 -6.51
N TYR A 30 15.32 1.27 -5.89
CA TYR A 30 16.00 0.23 -5.10
C TYR A 30 15.72 0.34 -3.59
N HIS A 31 15.41 1.53 -3.11
CA HIS A 31 15.25 1.82 -1.68
C HIS A 31 13.92 2.56 -1.43
N PRO A 32 12.80 1.82 -1.33
CA PRO A 32 11.51 2.42 -1.04
C PRO A 32 11.47 3.05 0.37
N TYR A 33 10.40 3.79 0.64
CA TYR A 33 10.14 4.30 2.00
C TYR A 33 10.02 3.14 2.99
N PRO A 34 10.67 3.22 4.17
CA PRO A 34 10.70 2.11 5.13
C PRO A 34 9.31 1.66 5.54
N ARG A 35 9.15 0.37 5.65
CA ARG A 35 8.00 -0.31 6.24
C ARG A 35 8.49 -1.58 6.93
N VAL A 36 7.73 -2.08 7.87
CA VAL A 36 7.98 -3.41 8.43
C VAL A 36 7.69 -4.42 7.32
N PRO A 37 8.63 -5.30 6.95
CA PRO A 37 8.36 -6.42 6.06
C PRO A 37 7.27 -7.33 6.67
N GLU A 38 6.42 -7.91 5.85
CA GLU A 38 5.28 -8.70 6.32
C GLU A 38 5.72 -10.02 6.95
N ASP A 39 6.71 -10.66 6.36
CA ASP A 39 7.38 -11.86 6.89
C ASP A 39 7.96 -11.60 8.29
N MET A 40 8.70 -10.50 8.46
CA MET A 40 9.20 -10.08 9.77
C MET A 40 8.07 -9.81 10.75
N PHE A 41 6.99 -9.15 10.31
CA PHE A 41 5.85 -8.89 11.15
C PHE A 41 5.18 -10.20 11.59
N ASN A 42 5.00 -11.14 10.67
CA ASN A 42 4.41 -12.45 10.94
C ASN A 42 5.33 -13.31 11.82
N SER A 43 6.66 -13.24 11.63
CA SER A 43 7.62 -13.99 12.47
C SER A 43 7.52 -13.61 13.95
N LYS A 44 7.18 -12.36 14.25
CA LYS A 44 7.08 -11.81 15.61
C LYS A 44 5.70 -12.00 16.27
N LYS A 45 4.71 -12.55 15.57
CA LYS A 45 3.43 -12.92 16.20
C LYS A 45 3.63 -14.11 17.12
N GLU A 46 2.92 -14.11 18.24
CA GLU A 46 2.89 -15.22 19.20
C GLU A 46 2.10 -16.41 18.64
N THR A 47 2.53 -17.63 18.95
CA THR A 47 1.84 -18.85 18.54
C THR A 47 0.57 -19.03 19.38
N LEU A 48 -0.54 -19.36 18.73
CA LEU A 48 -1.81 -19.68 19.40
C LEU A 48 -1.67 -20.91 20.30
N PRO A 49 -2.39 -20.98 21.44
CA PRO A 49 -2.37 -22.12 22.34
C PRO A 49 -2.99 -23.37 21.68
N SER A 50 -2.81 -24.53 22.32
CA SER A 50 -3.32 -25.81 21.82
C SER A 50 -4.85 -25.93 21.89
N SER A 51 -5.49 -25.14 22.75
CA SER A 51 -6.95 -25.10 22.87
C SER A 51 -7.47 -23.74 22.48
N LEU A 52 -8.36 -23.69 21.51
CA LEU A 52 -8.96 -22.48 20.95
C LEU A 52 -10.49 -22.48 21.17
N PRO A 53 -11.11 -21.29 21.26
CA PRO A 53 -12.55 -21.19 21.44
C PRO A 53 -13.29 -21.69 20.19
N GLU A 54 -14.45 -22.27 20.37
CA GLU A 54 -15.34 -22.63 19.27
C GLU A 54 -16.09 -21.40 18.73
N ILE A 55 -16.45 -21.43 17.45
CA ILE A 55 -17.22 -20.33 16.81
C ILE A 55 -18.55 -20.12 17.51
N ALA A 56 -19.20 -21.19 17.97
CA ALA A 56 -20.44 -21.11 18.72
C ALA A 56 -20.30 -20.28 20.01
N TYR A 57 -19.19 -20.47 20.74
CA TYR A 57 -18.85 -19.65 21.90
C TYR A 57 -18.73 -18.17 21.60
N ILE A 58 -18.12 -17.85 20.47
CA ILE A 58 -17.93 -16.47 20.03
C ILE A 58 -19.28 -15.84 19.64
N ARG A 59 -20.10 -16.61 18.91
CA ARG A 59 -21.45 -16.20 18.50
C ARG A 59 -22.36 -15.87 19.67
N GLU A 60 -22.36 -16.72 20.69
CA GLU A 60 -23.16 -16.52 21.90
C GLU A 60 -22.87 -15.16 22.57
N ARG A 61 -21.61 -14.70 22.51
CA ARG A 61 -21.15 -13.47 23.17
C ARG A 61 -21.19 -12.22 22.30
N ALA A 62 -20.96 -12.38 21.02
CA ALA A 62 -20.86 -11.27 20.08
C ALA A 62 -22.14 -11.04 19.26
N GLY A 63 -23.08 -11.99 19.27
CA GLY A 63 -24.28 -11.98 18.44
C GLY A 63 -24.00 -12.39 16.98
N ASP A 64 -25.05 -12.34 16.16
CA ASP A 64 -25.00 -12.81 14.76
C ASP A 64 -24.54 -11.77 13.73
N GLU A 65 -24.39 -10.51 14.13
CA GLU A 65 -24.05 -9.42 13.22
C GLU A 65 -22.52 -9.23 13.02
N ILE A 66 -21.77 -10.34 13.00
CA ILE A 66 -20.32 -10.31 12.85
C ILE A 66 -19.95 -10.08 11.37
N THR A 67 -19.15 -9.05 11.12
CA THR A 67 -18.61 -8.70 9.79
C THR A 67 -17.14 -9.08 9.65
N GLY A 68 -16.47 -9.36 10.74
CA GLY A 68 -15.08 -9.82 10.77
C GLY A 68 -14.71 -10.41 12.13
N LEU A 69 -13.93 -11.47 12.09
CA LEU A 69 -13.40 -12.14 13.28
C LEU A 69 -11.96 -12.53 13.03
N LYS A 70 -11.10 -12.20 13.98
CA LYS A 70 -9.69 -12.56 13.99
C LYS A 70 -9.33 -13.13 15.37
N VAL A 71 -8.72 -14.29 15.38
CA VAL A 71 -8.19 -14.92 16.59
C VAL A 71 -6.67 -14.84 16.55
N ARG A 72 -6.08 -14.29 17.59
CA ARG A 72 -4.62 -14.11 17.72
C ARG A 72 -4.18 -14.24 19.17
N GLN A 73 -2.90 -14.53 19.37
CA GLN A 73 -2.27 -14.50 20.69
C GLN A 73 -1.63 -13.14 20.94
N PHE A 74 -1.75 -12.66 22.17
CA PHE A 74 -1.09 -11.43 22.59
C PHE A 74 -0.78 -11.48 24.08
N GLN A 75 0.49 -11.44 24.46
CA GLN A 75 0.96 -11.51 25.85
C GLN A 75 0.33 -12.67 26.64
N GLU A 76 0.42 -13.87 26.08
CA GLU A 76 -0.11 -15.12 26.65
C GLU A 76 -1.65 -15.18 26.73
N GLN A 77 -2.36 -14.18 26.21
CA GLN A 77 -3.82 -14.18 26.15
C GLN A 77 -4.32 -14.37 24.70
N THR A 78 -5.27 -15.26 24.53
CA THR A 78 -5.93 -15.44 23.23
C THR A 78 -6.99 -14.35 23.08
N LEU A 79 -6.80 -13.52 22.06
CA LEU A 79 -7.67 -12.40 21.72
C LEU A 79 -8.54 -12.73 20.51
N MET A 80 -9.79 -12.36 20.60
CA MET A 80 -10.75 -12.42 19.50
C MET A 80 -11.17 -10.99 19.13
N ASP A 81 -10.59 -10.48 18.06
CA ASP A 81 -10.93 -9.17 17.52
C ASP A 81 -12.18 -9.29 16.65
N ILE A 82 -13.29 -8.74 17.12
CA ILE A 82 -14.60 -8.86 16.51
C ILE A 82 -15.03 -7.53 15.91
N LYS A 83 -15.47 -7.58 14.66
CA LYS A 83 -16.08 -6.46 13.96
C LYS A 83 -17.55 -6.75 13.73
N THR A 84 -18.40 -5.81 14.10
CA THR A 84 -19.83 -5.83 13.79
C THR A 84 -20.19 -4.58 12.93
N LYS A 85 -21.42 -4.47 12.48
CA LYS A 85 -21.87 -3.29 11.73
C LYS A 85 -21.71 -1.96 12.47
N GLY A 86 -21.73 -1.98 13.81
CA GLY A 86 -21.72 -0.76 14.63
C GLY A 86 -20.51 -0.61 15.55
N LYS A 87 -19.81 -1.68 15.88
CA LYS A 87 -18.74 -1.68 16.89
C LYS A 87 -17.62 -2.64 16.53
N ASN A 88 -16.40 -2.25 16.91
CA ASN A 88 -15.26 -3.15 16.95
C ASN A 88 -14.88 -3.34 18.41
N PHE A 89 -14.73 -4.56 18.84
CA PHE A 89 -14.32 -4.89 20.21
C PHE A 89 -13.49 -6.17 20.20
N THR A 90 -12.75 -6.38 21.27
CA THR A 90 -11.94 -7.56 21.45
C THR A 90 -12.40 -8.29 22.71
N LEU A 91 -12.52 -9.61 22.61
CA LEU A 91 -12.80 -10.50 23.73
C LEU A 91 -11.56 -11.34 24.06
N THR A 92 -11.45 -11.79 25.28
CA THR A 92 -10.47 -12.80 25.70
C THR A 92 -11.19 -14.12 25.98
N THR A 93 -10.49 -15.24 25.86
CA THR A 93 -11.06 -16.56 26.18
C THR A 93 -11.29 -16.76 27.67
N ASP A 94 -10.46 -16.15 28.51
CA ASP A 94 -10.42 -16.43 29.94
C ASP A 94 -11.39 -15.59 30.77
N THR A 95 -11.83 -14.45 30.24
CA THR A 95 -12.75 -13.59 30.97
C THR A 95 -13.70 -12.87 30.02
N LEU A 96 -14.95 -12.73 30.40
CA LEU A 96 -15.99 -11.91 29.76
C LEU A 96 -15.67 -10.41 29.79
N HIS A 97 -14.46 -10.01 30.16
CA HIS A 97 -14.09 -8.64 30.38
C HIS A 97 -13.40 -8.07 29.15
N GLN A 98 -13.76 -6.85 28.80
CA GLN A 98 -13.00 -6.04 27.83
C GLN A 98 -11.53 -6.00 28.26
N ILE A 99 -10.64 -6.10 27.31
CA ILE A 99 -9.19 -5.97 27.55
C ILE A 99 -8.93 -4.73 28.35
N LYS A 100 -8.14 -4.86 29.40
CA LYS A 100 -7.64 -3.71 30.17
C LYS A 100 -6.98 -2.71 29.20
N PRO A 101 -7.15 -1.42 29.41
CA PRO A 101 -6.45 -0.43 28.60
C PRO A 101 -4.97 -0.79 28.53
N ILE A 102 -4.41 -0.73 27.33
CA ILE A 102 -3.00 -1.03 27.10
C ILE A 102 -2.17 0.02 27.83
N ASP A 103 -1.40 -0.43 28.81
CA ASP A 103 -0.47 0.39 29.55
C ASP A 103 0.91 0.41 28.89
N PHE A 104 1.79 1.28 29.37
CA PHE A 104 3.15 1.37 28.85
C PHE A 104 3.95 0.07 29.05
N LYS A 105 3.67 -0.70 30.09
CA LYS A 105 4.35 -1.99 30.36
C LYS A 105 4.04 -3.01 29.27
N CYS A 106 2.80 -3.04 28.77
CA CYS A 106 2.42 -3.86 27.62
C CYS A 106 3.23 -3.50 26.38
N VAL A 107 3.33 -2.19 26.08
CA VAL A 107 4.10 -1.68 24.93
C VAL A 107 5.60 -2.02 25.07
N GLU A 108 6.14 -1.91 26.28
CA GLU A 108 7.54 -2.25 26.54
C GLU A 108 7.81 -3.76 26.36
N LYS A 109 6.89 -4.64 26.77
CA LYS A 109 7.00 -6.08 26.52
C LYS A 109 7.04 -6.39 25.03
N VAL A 110 6.19 -5.74 24.23
CA VAL A 110 6.22 -5.87 22.77
C VAL A 110 7.56 -5.42 22.20
N ALA A 111 8.09 -4.28 22.66
CA ALA A 111 9.38 -3.79 22.20
C ALA A 111 10.53 -4.79 22.48
N LYS A 112 10.56 -5.39 23.67
CA LYS A 112 11.52 -6.43 24.06
C LYS A 112 11.37 -7.71 23.26
N HIS A 113 10.15 -8.08 22.87
CA HIS A 113 9.91 -9.25 22.02
C HIS A 113 10.46 -9.06 20.58
N TRP A 114 10.54 -7.80 20.12
CA TRP A 114 11.04 -7.51 18.77
C TRP A 114 12.57 -7.55 18.66
N THR A 115 13.28 -7.19 19.72
CA THR A 115 14.74 -7.21 19.76
C THR A 115 15.26 -7.32 21.20
N ASP A 116 16.33 -8.07 21.38
CA ASP A 116 17.03 -8.21 22.66
C ASP A 116 17.96 -7.03 22.95
N ALA A 117 18.09 -6.10 22.00
CA ALA A 117 18.97 -4.94 22.18
C ALA A 117 18.46 -4.02 23.29
N PRO A 118 19.36 -3.42 24.09
CA PRO A 118 18.95 -2.52 25.15
C PRO A 118 18.26 -1.26 24.59
N VAL A 119 17.24 -0.81 25.30
CA VAL A 119 16.54 0.43 24.97
C VAL A 119 17.33 1.63 25.48
N LYS A 120 17.79 2.46 24.57
CA LYS A 120 18.50 3.70 24.89
C LYS A 120 17.57 4.83 25.35
N LYS A 121 16.43 4.95 24.66
CA LYS A 121 15.47 6.07 24.86
C LYS A 121 14.10 5.68 24.34
N VAL A 122 13.07 6.23 24.95
CA VAL A 122 11.68 6.16 24.44
C VAL A 122 11.13 7.58 24.28
N ASP A 123 10.63 7.89 23.10
CA ASP A 123 9.93 9.13 22.81
C ASP A 123 8.42 8.87 22.66
N THR A 124 7.58 9.71 23.24
CA THR A 124 6.12 9.65 23.05
C THR A 124 5.69 10.60 21.94
N LEU A 125 5.24 10.04 20.83
CA LEU A 125 4.75 10.80 19.69
C LEU A 125 3.25 11.06 19.84
N ARG A 126 2.88 12.31 20.04
CA ARG A 126 1.48 12.79 20.11
C ARG A 126 0.98 13.33 18.76
N LYS A 127 1.86 13.41 17.77
CA LYS A 127 1.58 13.88 16.40
C LYS A 127 2.33 12.98 15.41
N ARG A 128 1.82 12.88 14.18
CA ARG A 128 2.52 12.21 13.10
C ARG A 128 3.93 12.79 12.93
N SER A 129 4.92 11.92 12.80
CA SER A 129 6.33 12.26 12.59
C SER A 129 6.81 11.72 11.25
N GLN A 130 8.11 11.95 10.95
CA GLN A 130 8.70 11.53 9.67
C GLN A 130 8.45 10.06 9.31
N TRP A 131 8.46 9.15 10.29
CA TRP A 131 8.38 7.71 10.03
C TRP A 131 6.98 7.12 10.21
N VAL A 132 6.09 7.83 10.89
CA VAL A 132 4.65 7.53 11.05
C VAL A 132 3.83 8.68 10.45
N LEU A 133 3.98 8.85 9.14
CA LEU A 133 3.60 10.07 8.42
C LEU A 133 2.15 10.04 7.91
N PHE A 134 1.59 8.85 7.65
CA PHE A 134 0.29 8.70 6.99
C PHE A 134 -0.89 8.90 7.94
N SER A 135 -2.04 9.33 7.41
CA SER A 135 -3.26 9.62 8.20
C SER A 135 -3.77 8.41 8.99
N ARG A 136 -3.53 7.19 8.50
CA ARG A 136 -3.88 5.95 9.21
C ARG A 136 -3.29 5.87 10.62
N TYR A 137 -2.13 6.50 10.86
CA TYR A 137 -1.46 6.49 12.16
C TYR A 137 -2.08 7.45 13.18
N GLU A 138 -2.99 8.34 12.78
CA GLU A 138 -3.64 9.28 13.72
C GLU A 138 -4.47 8.57 14.80
N ARG A 139 -5.15 7.50 14.41
CA ARG A 139 -5.93 6.70 15.36
C ARG A 139 -5.08 5.88 16.33
N GLU A 140 -3.82 5.63 15.98
CA GLU A 140 -2.86 4.87 16.78
C GLU A 140 -2.10 5.75 17.81
N LEU A 141 -2.27 7.06 17.76
CA LEU A 141 -1.62 7.98 18.70
C LEU A 141 -2.20 7.84 20.12
N PRO A 142 -1.37 7.94 21.16
CA PRO A 142 0.08 8.18 21.12
C PRO A 142 0.85 6.98 20.60
N ILE A 143 1.96 7.22 19.87
CA ILE A 143 2.86 6.18 19.42
C ILE A 143 4.16 6.30 20.20
N TYR A 144 4.63 5.21 20.79
CA TYR A 144 5.91 5.14 21.47
C TYR A 144 6.99 4.76 20.47
N LYS A 145 8.04 5.59 20.41
CA LYS A 145 9.23 5.35 19.57
C LYS A 145 10.36 4.89 20.46
N PHE A 146 10.69 3.63 20.36
CA PHE A 146 11.85 3.02 21.02
C PHE A 146 13.10 3.20 20.17
N HIS A 147 14.19 3.64 20.79
CA HIS A 147 15.52 3.72 20.21
C HIS A 147 16.37 2.63 20.83
N PHE A 148 16.88 1.71 20.03
CA PHE A 148 17.72 0.62 20.49
C PHE A 148 19.20 0.93 20.31
N GLU A 149 20.05 0.37 21.21
CA GLU A 149 21.52 0.45 21.14
C GLU A 149 22.10 -0.72 20.36
N ASP A 150 21.53 -1.03 19.22
CA ASP A 150 22.04 -2.01 18.28
C ASP A 150 22.93 -1.36 17.21
N LYS A 151 23.67 -2.21 16.46
CA LYS A 151 24.52 -1.79 15.33
C LYS A 151 23.73 -0.99 14.28
N ASP A 152 22.49 -1.37 14.06
CA ASP A 152 21.63 -0.78 13.05
C ASP A 152 20.91 0.48 13.53
N LYS A 153 21.06 0.86 14.81
CA LYS A 153 20.36 1.99 15.45
C LYS A 153 18.86 1.92 15.15
N THR A 154 18.27 0.77 15.45
CA THR A 154 16.89 0.46 15.18
C THR A 154 15.95 1.40 15.94
N HIS A 155 14.93 1.89 15.24
CA HIS A 155 13.79 2.57 15.85
C HIS A 155 12.55 1.75 15.60
N LEU A 156 11.83 1.41 16.66
CA LEU A 156 10.56 0.71 16.62
C LEU A 156 9.44 1.63 17.10
N PHE A 157 8.34 1.65 16.37
CA PHE A 157 7.19 2.52 16.65
C PHE A 157 5.99 1.66 16.99
N ILE A 158 5.47 1.80 18.21
CA ILE A 158 4.40 0.96 18.74
C ILE A 158 3.23 1.83 19.16
N SER A 159 2.01 1.45 18.79
CA SER A 159 0.78 2.11 19.22
C SER A 159 0.61 2.03 20.73
N GLY A 160 0.34 3.14 21.37
CA GLY A 160 -0.01 3.16 22.79
C GLY A 160 -1.45 2.74 23.07
N LYS A 161 -2.26 2.52 22.02
CA LYS A 161 -3.66 2.08 22.16
C LYS A 161 -3.84 0.59 21.93
N THR A 162 -3.09 0.03 20.96
CA THR A 162 -3.25 -1.37 20.53
C THR A 162 -2.03 -2.22 20.84
N ALA A 163 -0.91 -1.60 21.23
CA ALA A 163 0.42 -2.18 21.34
C ALA A 163 0.92 -2.84 20.03
N ASP A 164 0.25 -2.59 18.90
CA ASP A 164 0.69 -3.08 17.60
C ASP A 164 1.88 -2.28 17.10
N VAL A 165 2.84 -2.98 16.49
CA VAL A 165 3.97 -2.32 15.83
C VAL A 165 3.51 -1.65 14.54
N GLN A 166 3.75 -0.35 14.45
CA GLN A 166 3.33 0.49 13.35
C GLN A 166 4.43 0.69 12.31
N GLN A 167 5.70 0.71 12.75
CA GLN A 167 6.83 0.97 11.87
C GLN A 167 8.13 0.49 12.52
N LEU A 168 9.06 0.07 11.68
CA LEU A 168 10.45 -0.21 12.05
C LEU A 168 11.39 0.49 11.06
N THR A 169 12.42 1.12 11.58
CA THR A 169 13.46 1.76 10.75
C THR A 169 14.85 1.49 11.32
N THR A 170 15.82 1.31 10.43
CA THR A 170 17.24 1.23 10.77
C THR A 170 17.98 2.48 10.28
N SER A 171 19.22 2.71 10.73
CA SER A 171 20.06 3.80 10.22
C SER A 171 20.18 3.76 8.70
N ARG A 172 20.35 2.56 8.13
CA ARG A 172 20.47 2.33 6.69
C ARG A 172 19.18 2.68 5.96
N THR A 173 18.01 2.20 6.43
CA THR A 173 16.74 2.48 5.77
C THR A 173 16.35 3.96 5.86
N ARG A 174 16.70 4.63 6.98
CA ARG A 174 16.50 6.08 7.12
C ARG A 174 17.39 6.87 6.17
N PHE A 175 18.66 6.51 6.05
CA PHE A 175 19.60 7.16 5.13
C PHE A 175 19.06 7.12 3.69
N TRP A 176 18.73 5.94 3.19
CA TRP A 176 18.21 5.78 1.84
C TRP A 176 16.87 6.50 1.63
N ALA A 177 16.01 6.54 2.65
CA ALA A 177 14.77 7.28 2.57
C ALA A 177 15.00 8.80 2.45
N TYR A 178 16.00 9.36 3.16
CA TYR A 178 16.32 10.79 3.10
C TYR A 178 16.84 11.24 1.73
N ILE A 179 17.53 10.41 1.00
CA ILE A 179 18.03 10.74 -0.33
C ILE A 179 17.14 10.24 -1.47
N GLY A 180 16.23 9.32 -1.21
CA GLY A 180 15.29 8.74 -2.17
C GLY A 180 13.84 9.15 -1.94
N ALA A 181 13.12 8.35 -1.17
CA ALA A 181 11.67 8.45 -1.03
C ALA A 181 11.16 9.79 -0.48
N ILE A 182 11.88 10.39 0.46
CA ILE A 182 11.45 11.64 1.11
C ILE A 182 11.49 12.82 0.13
N PRO A 183 12.61 13.14 -0.54
CA PRO A 183 12.63 14.23 -1.51
C PRO A 183 11.77 13.92 -2.73
N HIS A 184 11.77 12.67 -3.24
CA HIS A 184 11.00 12.30 -4.42
C HIS A 184 9.49 12.46 -4.24
N LYS A 185 8.97 12.06 -3.08
CA LYS A 185 7.54 12.12 -2.75
C LYS A 185 7.16 13.29 -1.86
N LEU A 186 8.06 14.24 -1.62
CA LEU A 186 7.87 15.37 -0.72
C LEU A 186 7.28 14.92 0.64
N TYR A 187 7.81 13.84 1.20
CA TYR A 187 7.37 13.30 2.48
C TYR A 187 7.90 14.12 3.66
N ILE A 188 7.62 15.41 3.63
CA ILE A 188 7.94 16.38 4.69
C ILE A 188 6.78 16.40 5.67
N PRO A 189 6.97 16.17 6.98
CA PRO A 189 5.88 16.07 7.94
C PRO A 189 4.95 17.27 7.96
N ALA A 190 5.48 18.50 7.89
CA ALA A 190 4.70 19.71 7.86
C ALA A 190 3.74 19.77 6.66
N LEU A 191 4.22 19.38 5.48
CA LEU A 191 3.44 19.34 4.24
C LEU A 191 2.47 18.16 4.23
N ARG A 192 2.94 16.96 4.61
CA ARG A 192 2.18 15.71 4.49
C ARG A 192 1.04 15.57 5.50
N ARG A 193 1.08 16.32 6.62
CA ARG A 193 -0.04 16.38 7.58
C ARG A 193 -1.33 16.87 6.93
N ASN A 194 -1.22 17.81 6.00
CA ASN A 194 -2.35 18.24 5.18
C ASN A 194 -2.23 17.57 3.79
N THR A 195 -3.03 16.53 3.58
CA THR A 195 -3.02 15.77 2.31
C THR A 195 -3.33 16.65 1.12
N GLN A 196 -4.25 17.61 1.25
CA GLN A 196 -4.63 18.53 0.20
C GLN A 196 -3.45 19.43 -0.20
N MET A 197 -2.81 20.09 0.78
CA MET A 197 -1.65 20.96 0.56
C MET A 197 -0.47 20.17 -0.05
N TRP A 198 -0.26 18.93 0.38
CA TRP A 198 0.75 18.05 -0.20
C TRP A 198 0.44 17.73 -1.68
N MET A 199 -0.82 17.39 -2.01
CA MET A 199 -1.25 17.16 -3.40
C MET A 199 -1.12 18.42 -4.25
N ASP A 200 -1.54 19.58 -3.75
CA ASP A 200 -1.47 20.85 -4.47
C ASP A 200 -0.01 21.25 -4.76
N SER A 201 0.91 20.97 -3.83
CA SER A 201 2.36 21.19 -4.07
C SER A 201 2.90 20.38 -5.25
N PHE A 202 2.45 19.12 -5.43
CA PHE A 202 2.79 18.33 -6.61
C PHE A 202 2.19 18.90 -7.88
N VAL A 203 0.91 19.29 -7.85
CA VAL A 203 0.23 19.86 -9.01
C VAL A 203 0.93 21.14 -9.47
N VAL A 204 1.24 22.05 -8.54
CA VAL A 204 1.97 23.28 -8.85
C VAL A 204 3.36 22.98 -9.40
N GLY A 205 4.14 22.11 -8.72
CA GLY A 205 5.46 21.71 -9.18
C GLY A 205 5.45 21.09 -10.58
N ALA A 206 4.56 20.12 -10.80
CA ALA A 206 4.42 19.45 -12.10
C ALA A 206 3.95 20.41 -13.21
N SER A 207 3.08 21.39 -12.90
CA SER A 207 2.62 22.40 -13.86
C SER A 207 3.76 23.34 -14.29
N VAL A 208 4.60 23.75 -13.34
CA VAL A 208 5.80 24.57 -13.64
C VAL A 208 6.81 23.76 -14.46
N CYS A 209 7.02 22.49 -14.12
CA CYS A 209 7.85 21.56 -14.90
C CYS A 209 7.34 21.42 -16.33
N LEU A 210 6.03 21.21 -16.48
CA LEU A 210 5.39 21.09 -17.80
C LEU A 210 5.57 22.37 -18.62
N ALA A 211 5.35 23.53 -18.04
CA ALA A 211 5.54 24.82 -18.71
C ALA A 211 7.00 25.02 -19.17
N ALA A 212 7.97 24.67 -18.33
CA ALA A 212 9.39 24.75 -18.67
C ALA A 212 9.77 23.75 -19.77
N ALA A 213 9.33 22.49 -19.69
CA ALA A 213 9.63 21.47 -20.68
C ALA A 213 8.96 21.77 -22.04
N LEU A 214 7.67 22.13 -22.04
CA LEU A 214 6.90 22.41 -23.23
C LEU A 214 7.44 23.64 -23.98
N THR A 215 7.69 24.74 -23.27
CA THR A 215 8.24 25.97 -23.88
C THR A 215 9.65 25.72 -24.41
N GLY A 216 10.48 24.94 -23.74
CA GLY A 216 11.82 24.57 -24.22
C GLY A 216 11.77 23.70 -25.46
N PHE A 217 10.90 22.72 -25.50
CA PHE A 217 10.71 21.82 -26.65
C PHE A 217 10.21 22.59 -27.88
N ILE A 218 9.19 23.42 -27.71
CA ILE A 218 8.65 24.29 -28.79
C ILE A 218 9.73 25.24 -29.32
N LEU A 219 10.50 25.89 -28.45
CA LEU A 219 11.60 26.75 -28.83
C LEU A 219 12.70 26.00 -29.61
N GLY A 220 13.04 24.79 -29.15
CA GLY A 220 14.00 23.93 -29.82
C GLY A 220 13.57 23.58 -31.25
N LEU A 221 12.33 23.14 -31.42
CA LEU A 221 11.74 22.85 -32.73
C LEU A 221 11.69 24.10 -33.63
N TYR A 222 11.22 25.22 -33.09
CA TYR A 222 11.15 26.48 -33.81
C TYR A 222 12.54 26.92 -34.36
N ILE A 223 13.56 26.87 -33.51
CA ILE A 223 14.93 27.22 -33.88
C ILE A 223 15.46 26.26 -34.96
N LEU A 224 15.21 24.97 -34.83
CA LEU A 224 15.65 23.96 -35.80
C LEU A 224 14.99 24.16 -37.17
N ILE A 225 13.67 24.36 -37.21
CA ILE A 225 12.89 24.59 -38.44
C ILE A 225 13.32 25.92 -39.11
N ARG A 226 13.43 27.00 -38.32
CA ARG A 226 13.87 28.31 -38.82
C ARG A 226 15.27 28.24 -39.44
N ARG A 227 16.20 27.50 -38.82
CA ARG A 227 17.54 27.31 -39.36
C ARG A 227 17.51 26.59 -40.71
N LYS A 228 16.71 25.50 -40.83
CA LYS A 228 16.53 24.80 -42.10
C LYS A 228 15.96 25.72 -43.17
N ARG A 229 14.94 26.53 -42.84
CA ARG A 229 14.31 27.48 -43.78
C ARG A 229 15.25 28.57 -44.24
N VAL A 230 16.06 29.16 -43.32
CA VAL A 230 16.90 30.34 -43.64
C VAL A 230 18.26 29.94 -44.19
N LYS A 231 18.86 28.84 -43.71
CA LYS A 231 20.22 28.41 -44.05
C LYS A 231 20.29 27.14 -44.90
N GLY A 232 19.16 26.53 -45.20
CA GLY A 232 19.11 25.28 -45.98
C GLY A 232 19.58 24.02 -45.24
N VAL A 233 20.11 24.15 -44.02
CA VAL A 233 20.74 23.03 -43.30
C VAL A 233 20.09 22.79 -41.94
N TRP A 234 19.97 21.51 -41.60
CA TRP A 234 19.64 21.08 -40.24
C TRP A 234 20.88 21.16 -39.36
N GLY A 235 20.71 21.42 -38.09
CA GLY A 235 21.80 21.33 -37.13
C GLY A 235 21.68 22.28 -35.94
N ASN A 236 22.61 22.12 -35.02
CA ASN A 236 22.66 22.91 -33.81
C ASN A 236 23.17 24.32 -34.09
N PRO A 237 22.46 25.39 -33.71
CA PRO A 237 22.86 26.76 -33.98
C PRO A 237 23.91 27.33 -33.03
N TYR A 238 24.11 26.68 -31.88
CA TYR A 238 24.91 27.20 -30.78
C TYR A 238 26.39 26.88 -30.92
N ARG A 239 27.23 27.78 -30.42
CA ARG A 239 28.70 27.66 -30.47
C ARG A 239 29.29 27.04 -29.19
N THR A 240 28.73 27.38 -28.04
CA THR A 240 29.24 26.89 -26.76
C THR A 240 28.84 25.44 -26.52
N ARG A 241 29.73 24.65 -25.91
CA ARG A 241 29.52 23.21 -25.64
C ARG A 241 28.23 22.96 -24.86
N TRP A 242 28.00 23.70 -23.78
CA TRP A 242 26.84 23.50 -22.91
C TRP A 242 25.51 23.83 -23.61
N GLN A 243 25.46 24.89 -24.37
CA GLN A 243 24.26 25.21 -25.15
C GLN A 243 23.98 24.19 -26.26
N ARG A 244 25.03 23.63 -26.87
CA ARG A 244 24.90 22.54 -27.85
C ARG A 244 24.31 21.28 -27.23
N ILE A 245 24.84 20.88 -26.08
CA ILE A 245 24.34 19.71 -25.34
C ILE A 245 22.89 19.95 -24.89
N HIS A 246 22.61 21.10 -24.29
CA HIS A 246 21.26 21.43 -23.84
C HIS A 246 20.24 21.43 -25.01
N PHE A 247 20.56 22.01 -26.13
CA PHE A 247 19.70 22.03 -27.32
C PHE A 247 19.45 20.62 -27.86
N ALA A 248 20.48 19.82 -28.03
CA ALA A 248 20.37 18.46 -28.54
C ALA A 248 19.59 17.55 -27.56
N ALA A 249 19.97 17.57 -26.29
CA ALA A 249 19.28 16.80 -25.24
C ALA A 249 17.82 17.26 -25.07
N GLY A 250 17.57 18.57 -25.13
CA GLY A 250 16.21 19.13 -25.05
C GLY A 250 15.30 18.68 -26.19
N LEU A 251 15.84 18.52 -27.41
CA LEU A 251 15.06 17.98 -28.53
C LEU A 251 14.82 16.49 -28.45
N ILE A 252 15.82 15.72 -28.01
CA ILE A 252 15.72 14.24 -27.91
C ILE A 252 14.85 13.85 -26.73
N PHE A 253 15.13 14.39 -25.54
CA PHE A 253 14.47 13.99 -24.30
C PHE A 253 13.29 14.90 -23.90
N GLY A 254 13.09 16.02 -24.56
CA GLY A 254 12.04 17.00 -24.24
C GLY A 254 10.63 16.38 -24.29
N ILE A 255 10.37 15.51 -25.27
CA ILE A 255 9.08 14.84 -25.41
C ILE A 255 8.80 13.91 -24.23
N PHE A 256 9.83 13.20 -23.71
CA PHE A 256 9.71 12.35 -22.54
C PHE A 256 9.45 13.17 -21.28
N LEU A 257 10.11 14.33 -21.13
CA LEU A 257 9.87 15.22 -20.00
C LEU A 257 8.46 15.80 -20.01
N VAL A 258 7.95 16.19 -21.19
CA VAL A 258 6.56 16.64 -21.33
C VAL A 258 5.59 15.50 -20.98
N SER A 259 5.82 14.30 -21.53
CA SER A 259 5.00 13.13 -21.24
C SER A 259 4.99 12.80 -19.74
N TRP A 260 6.15 12.83 -19.07
CA TRP A 260 6.25 12.58 -17.63
C TRP A 260 5.54 13.64 -16.79
N ALA A 261 5.68 14.91 -17.14
CA ALA A 261 4.99 15.99 -16.42
C ALA A 261 3.47 15.87 -16.56
N VAL A 262 2.98 15.55 -17.76
CA VAL A 262 1.55 15.32 -18.03
C VAL A 262 1.04 14.10 -17.27
N SER A 263 1.73 12.95 -17.38
CA SER A 263 1.33 11.73 -16.67
C SER A 263 1.38 11.90 -15.15
N GLY A 264 2.33 12.68 -14.64
CA GLY A 264 2.40 13.03 -13.21
C GLY A 264 1.19 13.82 -12.73
N LEU A 265 0.72 14.80 -13.53
CA LEU A 265 -0.51 15.54 -13.24
C LEU A 265 -1.73 14.61 -13.23
N PHE A 266 -1.84 13.70 -14.21
CA PHE A 266 -2.94 12.73 -14.27
C PHE A 266 -2.93 11.76 -13.09
N ALA A 267 -1.75 11.31 -12.66
CA ALA A 267 -1.61 10.44 -11.49
C ALA A 267 -2.12 11.08 -10.19
N MET A 268 -2.14 12.40 -10.10
CA MET A 268 -2.70 13.13 -8.95
C MET A 268 -4.23 13.27 -9.00
N LYS A 269 -4.91 12.70 -10.01
CA LYS A 269 -6.39 12.76 -10.19
C LYS A 269 -6.96 14.19 -10.21
N ARG A 270 -6.19 15.15 -10.73
CA ARG A 270 -6.54 16.57 -10.78
C ARG A 270 -6.77 17.07 -12.20
N VAL A 271 -7.06 16.16 -13.12
CA VAL A 271 -7.37 16.54 -14.49
C VAL A 271 -8.80 17.09 -14.55
N PRO A 272 -9.00 18.29 -15.08
CA PRO A 272 -10.33 18.83 -15.29
C PRO A 272 -11.16 17.89 -16.19
N GLN A 273 -12.36 17.55 -15.80
CA GLN A 273 -13.23 16.64 -16.54
C GLN A 273 -13.61 17.17 -17.94
N TRP A 274 -13.53 18.49 -18.14
CA TRP A 274 -13.74 19.10 -19.46
C TRP A 274 -12.59 18.82 -20.44
N LEU A 275 -11.38 18.54 -19.92
CA LEU A 275 -10.21 18.23 -20.75
C LEU A 275 -10.17 16.74 -21.12
N ILE A 276 -10.44 15.89 -20.16
CA ILE A 276 -10.54 14.44 -20.36
C ILE A 276 -11.75 13.96 -19.55
N LYS A 277 -12.75 13.42 -20.22
CA LYS A 277 -13.81 12.65 -19.55
C LYS A 277 -13.12 11.42 -18.97
N THR A 278 -12.68 11.52 -17.71
CA THR A 278 -12.31 10.32 -16.97
C THR A 278 -13.60 9.60 -16.66
N GLU A 279 -13.74 8.40 -17.15
CA GLU A 279 -14.73 7.50 -16.61
C GLU A 279 -14.55 7.44 -15.10
N ALA A 280 -15.65 7.48 -14.35
CA ALA A 280 -15.56 7.30 -12.91
C ALA A 280 -14.73 6.04 -12.66
N PRO A 281 -13.72 6.09 -11.76
CA PRO A 281 -12.92 4.92 -11.50
C PRO A 281 -13.89 3.78 -11.23
N TYR A 282 -13.75 2.70 -12.00
CA TYR A 282 -14.61 1.54 -11.86
C TYR A 282 -14.56 1.09 -10.40
N VAL A 283 -15.57 1.42 -9.64
CA VAL A 283 -15.70 1.03 -8.25
C VAL A 283 -16.23 -0.40 -8.26
N PHE A 284 -15.29 -1.33 -8.17
CA PHE A 284 -15.63 -2.72 -8.01
C PHE A 284 -16.41 -2.91 -6.70
N ASP A 285 -17.69 -3.20 -6.79
CA ASP A 285 -18.52 -3.45 -5.63
C ASP A 285 -18.25 -4.84 -5.07
N LYS A 286 -17.24 -4.88 -4.19
CA LYS A 286 -16.84 -6.11 -3.50
C LYS A 286 -18.00 -6.77 -2.73
N THR A 287 -19.01 -6.00 -2.33
CA THR A 287 -20.14 -6.55 -1.58
C THR A 287 -21.04 -7.41 -2.46
N ARG A 288 -21.14 -7.09 -3.73
CA ARG A 288 -21.86 -7.92 -4.71
C ARG A 288 -21.09 -9.20 -5.03
N LEU A 289 -19.77 -9.13 -5.16
CA LEU A 289 -18.96 -10.31 -5.40
C LEU A 289 -18.96 -11.26 -4.20
N TRP A 290 -18.69 -10.70 -3.01
CA TRP A 290 -18.49 -11.48 -1.80
C TRP A 290 -19.78 -11.74 -1.03
N GLY A 291 -20.94 -11.22 -1.51
CA GLY A 291 -22.25 -11.30 -0.85
C GLY A 291 -22.41 -10.32 0.31
N LYS A 292 -23.37 -10.56 1.21
CA LYS A 292 -23.66 -9.66 2.33
C LYS A 292 -22.41 -9.50 3.23
N ASN A 293 -22.23 -8.30 3.82
CA ASN A 293 -21.08 -8.00 4.68
C ASN A 293 -21.00 -8.87 5.98
N LEU A 294 -22.04 -9.61 6.30
CA LEU A 294 -22.08 -10.49 7.48
C LEU A 294 -21.40 -11.81 7.18
N LEU A 295 -20.62 -12.32 8.13
CA LEU A 295 -20.06 -13.66 8.06
C LEU A 295 -21.15 -14.70 8.34
N PRO A 296 -21.35 -15.69 7.47
CA PRO A 296 -22.31 -16.79 7.71
C PRO A 296 -21.72 -17.79 8.68
N LEU A 297 -21.76 -17.49 9.99
CA LEU A 297 -21.06 -18.28 11.01
C LEU A 297 -21.46 -19.77 11.01
N ASP A 298 -22.69 -20.09 10.65
CA ASP A 298 -23.17 -21.49 10.55
C ASP A 298 -22.53 -22.27 9.39
N ALA A 299 -21.96 -21.57 8.42
CA ALA A 299 -21.29 -22.20 7.28
C ALA A 299 -19.83 -22.57 7.56
N TYR A 300 -19.23 -22.05 8.65
CA TYR A 300 -17.89 -22.40 9.08
C TYR A 300 -17.90 -23.69 9.87
N LYS A 301 -17.59 -24.80 9.23
CA LYS A 301 -17.62 -26.14 9.82
C LYS A 301 -16.26 -26.59 10.36
N LEU A 302 -15.17 -25.98 9.87
CA LEU A 302 -13.83 -26.31 10.30
C LEU A 302 -13.56 -25.75 11.70
N SER A 303 -13.30 -26.60 12.68
CA SER A 303 -12.92 -26.20 14.03
C SER A 303 -11.54 -25.55 14.06
N PHE A 304 -11.36 -24.48 14.86
CA PHE A 304 -10.06 -23.86 15.08
C PHE A 304 -9.03 -24.82 15.68
N ASN A 305 -9.50 -25.78 16.52
CA ASN A 305 -8.63 -26.78 17.13
C ASN A 305 -8.06 -27.73 16.07
N LYS A 306 -8.85 -28.20 15.10
CA LYS A 306 -8.36 -28.99 13.97
C LYS A 306 -7.32 -28.22 13.14
N VAL A 307 -7.54 -26.91 12.91
CA VAL A 307 -6.55 -26.08 12.23
C VAL A 307 -5.25 -26.01 13.04
N LYS A 308 -5.35 -25.85 14.37
CA LYS A 308 -4.17 -25.80 15.25
C LYS A 308 -3.41 -27.14 15.30
N GLU A 309 -4.11 -28.26 15.26
CA GLU A 309 -3.49 -29.60 15.18
C GLU A 309 -2.73 -29.77 13.86
N ALA A 310 -3.32 -29.36 12.73
CA ALA A 310 -2.69 -29.46 11.43
C ALA A 310 -1.52 -28.46 11.24
N TYR A 311 -1.58 -27.32 11.91
CA TYR A 311 -0.59 -26.26 11.83
C TYR A 311 -0.04 -25.89 13.22
N PRO A 312 0.95 -26.62 13.77
CA PRO A 312 1.47 -26.38 15.12
C PRO A 312 2.03 -24.95 15.34
N GLN A 313 2.56 -24.30 14.30
CA GLN A 313 3.07 -22.93 14.33
C GLN A 313 2.01 -21.86 14.00
N LEU A 314 0.74 -22.22 14.14
CA LEU A 314 -0.39 -21.31 13.91
C LEU A 314 -0.34 -20.11 14.86
N LYS A 315 -0.37 -18.89 14.30
CA LYS A 315 -0.28 -17.63 15.04
C LYS A 315 -1.56 -16.79 14.98
N GLU A 316 -2.30 -16.90 13.89
CA GLU A 316 -3.51 -16.10 13.65
C GLU A 316 -4.50 -16.86 12.77
N ILE A 317 -5.78 -16.72 13.07
CA ILE A 317 -6.89 -17.17 12.22
C ILE A 317 -7.78 -15.97 11.96
N THR A 318 -7.99 -15.64 10.71
CA THR A 318 -8.95 -14.60 10.30
C THR A 318 -10.07 -15.26 9.49
N LEU A 319 -11.32 -15.04 9.91
CA LEU A 319 -12.45 -15.49 9.12
C LEU A 319 -12.59 -14.62 7.89
N ALA A 320 -12.69 -15.27 6.76
CA ALA A 320 -12.89 -14.66 5.46
C ALA A 320 -14.01 -15.40 4.71
N ARG A 321 -14.45 -14.82 3.62
CA ARG A 321 -15.40 -15.42 2.71
C ARG A 321 -15.02 -15.05 1.29
N PHE A 322 -14.93 -16.03 0.42
CA PHE A 322 -14.66 -15.85 -0.99
C PHE A 322 -15.87 -16.34 -1.79
N ALA A 323 -16.57 -15.43 -2.45
CA ALA A 323 -17.75 -15.77 -3.26
C ALA A 323 -18.72 -16.74 -2.53
N GLU A 324 -19.06 -16.46 -1.28
CA GLU A 324 -19.89 -17.27 -0.38
C GLU A 324 -19.25 -18.54 0.19
N VAL A 325 -18.07 -18.93 -0.24
CA VAL A 325 -17.32 -20.03 0.37
C VAL A 325 -16.67 -19.53 1.66
N PRO A 326 -17.01 -20.07 2.83
CA PRO A 326 -16.34 -19.74 4.09
C PRO A 326 -14.87 -20.14 4.02
N ALA A 327 -14.00 -19.26 4.44
CA ALA A 327 -12.57 -19.49 4.41
C ALA A 327 -11.88 -18.99 5.66
N TYR A 328 -10.76 -19.61 6.02
CA TYR A 328 -9.82 -19.06 6.98
C TYR A 328 -8.58 -18.56 6.28
N ILE A 329 -8.17 -17.35 6.63
CA ILE A 329 -6.83 -16.87 6.36
C ILE A 329 -6.03 -17.13 7.62
N ILE A 330 -5.02 -17.97 7.53
CA ILE A 330 -4.18 -18.33 8.67
C ILE A 330 -2.75 -17.83 8.47
N ILE A 331 -2.10 -17.49 9.58
CA ILE A 331 -0.66 -17.22 9.62
C ILE A 331 0.01 -18.39 10.32
N GLU A 332 0.83 -19.12 9.58
CA GLU A 332 1.66 -20.21 10.08
C GLU A 332 3.14 -19.83 9.93
N GLY A 333 3.84 -19.69 11.05
CA GLY A 333 5.21 -19.20 11.01
C GLY A 333 5.28 -17.78 10.44
N GLU A 334 5.80 -17.64 9.23
CA GLU A 334 5.89 -16.39 8.46
C GLU A 334 4.91 -16.34 7.30
N ASN A 335 4.29 -17.48 6.96
CA ASN A 335 3.49 -17.65 5.76
C ASN A 335 2.00 -17.46 6.01
N GLU A 336 1.33 -16.87 5.05
CA GLU A 336 -0.12 -16.79 4.97
C GLU A 336 -0.66 -17.97 4.14
N ARG A 337 -1.71 -18.61 4.63
CA ARG A 337 -2.42 -19.71 3.94
C ARG A 337 -3.92 -19.48 3.97
N TYR A 338 -4.59 -20.03 2.98
CA TYR A 338 -6.04 -19.95 2.79
C TYR A 338 -6.63 -21.34 2.89
N LEU A 339 -7.54 -21.54 3.84
CA LEU A 339 -8.18 -22.83 4.09
C LEU A 339 -9.67 -22.77 3.78
N ASP A 340 -10.21 -23.87 3.25
CA ASP A 340 -11.65 -24.05 3.07
C ASP A 340 -12.30 -24.37 4.44
N ALA A 341 -13.09 -23.42 4.93
CA ALA A 341 -13.74 -23.55 6.23
C ALA A 341 -15.17 -24.13 6.12
N SER A 342 -15.65 -24.45 4.91
CA SER A 342 -16.95 -25.08 4.69
C SER A 342 -16.97 -26.57 5.00
N LYS A 343 -15.81 -27.19 5.11
CA LYS A 343 -15.60 -28.61 5.38
C LYS A 343 -15.15 -28.82 6.81
N GLU A 344 -15.35 -30.02 7.34
CA GLU A 344 -14.87 -30.40 8.67
C GLU A 344 -13.38 -30.76 8.69
N GLU A 345 -12.82 -31.11 7.54
CA GLU A 345 -11.42 -31.49 7.37
C GLU A 345 -10.59 -30.31 6.85
N VAL A 346 -9.33 -30.26 7.29
CA VAL A 346 -8.39 -29.22 6.88
C VAL A 346 -8.01 -29.41 5.41
N SER A 347 -8.34 -28.44 4.58
CA SER A 347 -7.98 -28.41 3.17
C SER A 347 -7.65 -27.00 2.71
N ILE A 348 -6.77 -26.89 1.73
CA ILE A 348 -6.45 -25.60 1.10
C ILE A 348 -7.69 -25.12 0.35
N LEU A 349 -7.95 -23.81 0.43
CA LEU A 349 -9.04 -23.19 -0.29
C LEU A 349 -8.82 -23.32 -1.80
N ASP A 350 -9.74 -24.00 -2.47
CA ASP A 350 -9.84 -24.04 -3.91
C ASP A 350 -11.24 -23.58 -4.31
N ILE A 351 -11.30 -22.45 -5.01
CA ILE A 351 -12.57 -21.86 -5.43
C ILE A 351 -12.89 -22.35 -6.82
N PRO A 352 -14.00 -23.08 -7.03
CA PRO A 352 -14.38 -23.52 -8.36
C PRO A 352 -14.55 -22.33 -9.32
N GLN A 353 -14.06 -22.47 -10.54
CA GLN A 353 -14.14 -21.43 -11.57
C GLN A 353 -15.58 -20.94 -11.77
N GLN A 354 -16.56 -21.83 -11.74
CA GLN A 354 -17.98 -21.50 -11.85
C GLN A 354 -18.45 -20.55 -10.74
N THR A 355 -17.95 -20.72 -9.52
CA THR A 355 -18.28 -19.83 -8.38
C THR A 355 -17.79 -18.40 -8.62
N ILE A 356 -16.63 -18.26 -9.27
CA ILE A 356 -16.07 -16.96 -9.64
C ILE A 356 -16.92 -16.33 -10.74
N GLU A 357 -17.26 -17.09 -11.79
CA GLU A 357 -18.13 -16.64 -12.88
C GLU A 357 -19.48 -16.14 -12.36
N ASP A 358 -20.14 -16.92 -11.50
CA ASP A 358 -21.43 -16.57 -10.90
C ASP A 358 -21.33 -15.31 -10.01
N GLY A 359 -20.22 -15.17 -9.29
CA GLY A 359 -19.94 -13.94 -8.52
C GLY A 359 -19.85 -12.71 -9.40
N PHE A 360 -19.20 -12.81 -10.54
CA PHE A 360 -19.08 -11.71 -11.50
C PHE A 360 -20.39 -11.45 -12.26
N LYS A 361 -21.18 -12.47 -12.59
CA LYS A 361 -22.53 -12.31 -13.16
C LYS A 361 -23.46 -11.52 -12.24
N ARG A 362 -23.34 -11.68 -10.93
CA ARG A 362 -24.09 -10.85 -9.95
C ARG A 362 -23.76 -9.35 -10.04
N ILE A 363 -22.55 -9.01 -10.49
CA ILE A 363 -22.11 -7.62 -10.64
C ILE A 363 -22.57 -7.03 -11.96
N TYR A 364 -22.35 -7.77 -13.05
CA TYR A 364 -22.52 -7.28 -14.42
C TYR A 364 -23.85 -7.67 -15.07
N GLY A 365 -24.56 -8.65 -14.50
CA GLY A 365 -25.79 -9.22 -15.07
C GLY A 365 -25.52 -10.44 -15.95
N ASP A 366 -26.57 -11.22 -16.20
CA ASP A 366 -26.48 -12.49 -16.93
C ASP A 366 -26.22 -12.35 -18.44
N GLY A 367 -26.38 -11.13 -18.98
CA GLY A 367 -26.17 -10.85 -20.41
C GLY A 367 -24.73 -10.59 -20.81
N VAL A 368 -23.80 -10.63 -19.86
CA VAL A 368 -22.37 -10.34 -20.08
C VAL A 368 -21.58 -11.63 -20.18
N GLN A 369 -20.71 -11.74 -21.19
CA GLN A 369 -19.79 -12.85 -21.28
C GLN A 369 -18.62 -12.66 -20.29
N ILE A 370 -18.41 -13.67 -19.47
CA ILE A 370 -17.35 -13.69 -18.45
C ILE A 370 -16.44 -14.88 -18.73
N ALA A 371 -15.18 -14.62 -18.99
CA ALA A 371 -14.16 -15.65 -19.14
C ALA A 371 -13.26 -15.64 -17.90
N VAL A 372 -13.12 -16.79 -17.24
CA VAL A 372 -12.24 -16.98 -16.10
C VAL A 372 -11.11 -17.91 -16.51
N SER A 373 -9.89 -17.49 -16.27
CA SER A 373 -8.69 -18.30 -16.50
C SER A 373 -7.79 -18.28 -15.28
N LYS A 374 -7.11 -19.40 -15.02
CA LYS A 374 -6.13 -19.51 -13.95
C LYS A 374 -4.76 -19.12 -14.47
N LEU A 375 -4.13 -18.10 -13.88
CA LEU A 375 -2.76 -17.72 -14.17
C LEU A 375 -1.83 -18.46 -13.22
N GLU A 376 -0.91 -19.22 -13.77
CA GLU A 376 0.15 -19.92 -13.04
C GLU A 376 1.50 -19.21 -13.18
N GLU A 377 1.58 -18.22 -14.08
CA GLU A 377 2.75 -17.38 -14.31
C GLU A 377 2.36 -15.91 -14.32
N TYR A 378 3.34 -15.03 -14.08
CA TYR A 378 3.12 -13.58 -14.13
C TYR A 378 2.98 -13.12 -15.59
N ASP A 379 2.05 -12.19 -15.84
CA ASP A 379 1.84 -11.56 -17.14
C ASP A 379 2.13 -10.06 -17.11
N ASN A 380 1.83 -9.35 -18.20
CA ASN A 380 2.08 -7.91 -18.34
C ASN A 380 1.20 -7.04 -17.40
N TYR A 381 0.13 -7.57 -16.85
CA TYR A 381 -0.78 -6.88 -15.93
C TYR A 381 -0.59 -7.32 -14.49
N TYR A 382 -0.30 -8.59 -14.26
CA TYR A 382 -0.03 -9.15 -12.94
C TYR A 382 1.47 -9.39 -12.79
N ILE A 383 2.19 -8.29 -12.50
CA ILE A 383 3.65 -8.24 -12.44
C ILE A 383 4.12 -8.27 -10.99
N ASN A 384 5.00 -9.19 -10.64
CA ASN A 384 5.56 -9.31 -9.29
C ASN A 384 6.91 -8.58 -9.13
N LEU A 385 6.94 -7.29 -9.38
CA LEU A 385 8.16 -6.47 -9.23
C LEU A 385 8.72 -6.43 -7.80
N ARG A 386 7.91 -6.76 -6.78
CA ARG A 386 8.27 -6.66 -5.36
C ARG A 386 8.12 -7.97 -4.61
N GLN A 387 7.90 -9.06 -5.30
CA GLN A 387 7.67 -10.39 -4.71
C GLN A 387 6.55 -10.41 -3.65
N THR A 388 5.52 -9.58 -3.83
CA THR A 388 4.39 -9.45 -2.91
C THR A 388 3.12 -10.15 -3.42
N TYR A 389 3.10 -10.56 -4.66
CA TYR A 389 1.97 -11.24 -5.27
C TYR A 389 2.22 -12.73 -5.37
N THR A 390 1.20 -13.50 -5.05
CA THR A 390 1.27 -14.96 -5.07
C THR A 390 0.60 -15.52 -6.31
N LEU A 391 1.03 -16.69 -6.74
CA LEU A 391 0.40 -17.50 -7.78
C LEU A 391 -0.06 -18.84 -7.15
N PRO A 392 -1.08 -19.48 -7.69
CA PRO A 392 -1.89 -19.08 -8.85
C PRO A 392 -2.93 -18.01 -8.50
N VAL A 393 -3.40 -17.26 -9.52
CA VAL A 393 -4.52 -16.30 -9.40
C VAL A 393 -5.51 -16.50 -10.52
N TYR A 394 -6.75 -16.09 -10.31
CA TYR A 394 -7.76 -16.10 -11.36
C TYR A 394 -7.78 -14.75 -12.08
N LYS A 395 -7.68 -14.79 -13.41
CA LYS A 395 -7.92 -13.66 -14.30
C LYS A 395 -9.36 -13.76 -14.79
N VAL A 396 -10.10 -12.67 -14.62
CA VAL A 396 -11.49 -12.57 -15.09
C VAL A 396 -11.56 -11.50 -16.17
N GLU A 397 -11.99 -11.89 -17.35
CA GLU A 397 -12.23 -11.01 -18.48
C GLU A 397 -13.74 -10.85 -18.65
N VAL A 398 -14.18 -9.60 -18.73
CA VAL A 398 -15.60 -9.26 -18.86
C VAL A 398 -15.80 -8.57 -20.20
N GLU A 399 -16.48 -9.24 -21.13
CA GLU A 399 -16.83 -8.66 -22.41
C GLU A 399 -18.19 -7.95 -22.27
N ASN A 400 -18.15 -6.63 -22.29
CA ASN A 400 -19.36 -5.82 -22.30
C ASN A 400 -19.65 -5.38 -23.74
N ASN A 401 -20.68 -5.93 -24.36
CA ASN A 401 -21.06 -5.62 -25.75
C ASN A 401 -21.67 -4.22 -25.92
N ASP A 402 -21.81 -3.44 -24.84
CA ASP A 402 -22.47 -2.13 -24.88
C ASP A 402 -21.53 -0.91 -24.86
N LYS A 403 -20.20 -1.09 -25.08
CA LYS A 403 -19.31 0.04 -25.36
C LYS A 403 -18.09 -0.35 -26.16
#